data_1cc2f8fec33c59717b8549af508c8de7
#
_entry.id   1cc2f8fec33c59717b8549af508c8de7
#
_cell.length_a   1.000
_cell.length_b   1.000
_cell.length_c   1.000
_cell.angle_alpha   90.00
_cell.angle_beta   90.00
_cell.angle_gamma   90.00
#
_symmetry.space_group_name_H-M   'P 1'
#
loop_
_entity.id
_entity.type
_entity.pdbx_description
1 polymer ?
#
loop_
_entity_poly.entity_id
_entity_poly.type
_entity_poly.pdbx_seq_one_letter_code
_entity_poly.pdbx_strand_id
1 'polypeptide(L)'
;CRDILDNLFKEHGGRIFNTAGDSVLAEFQSAVSAVICAKEFQKLVRERNANVSEDAAMEFRIGLNMGDVIVEGENLYGEGVNVAARLEALSQPGGVCLSKSILDFVNKKTELVFNNLGEQKVKNTTVHAYDLADPELEKRSLESAGTEKIEEASKPPAIAVLPFKNMSGDEEQEYFADGI
;
A
#
# COMPACT_ATOMS: atom_id res chain seq x y z
N CYS A 1 15.96 2.77 4.10
CA CYS A 1 14.61 2.99 3.53
C CYS A 1 13.81 4.02 4.33
N ARG A 2 13.89 4.02 5.67
CA ARG A 2 13.13 4.97 6.51
C ARG A 2 13.44 6.43 6.13
N ASP A 3 14.72 6.78 6.00
CA ASP A 3 15.12 8.15 5.63
C ASP A 3 14.58 8.56 4.25
N ILE A 4 14.53 7.64 3.29
CA ILE A 4 13.93 7.88 1.97
C ILE A 4 12.45 8.21 2.12
N LEU A 5 11.74 7.42 2.92
CA LEU A 5 10.32 7.59 3.16
C LEU A 5 10.01 8.92 3.85
N ASP A 6 10.73 9.25 4.92
CA ASP A 6 10.52 10.47 5.70
C ASP A 6 10.78 11.74 4.86
N ASN A 7 11.79 11.71 3.97
CA ASN A 7 12.07 12.81 3.06
C ASN A 7 10.96 12.98 2.01
N LEU A 8 10.53 11.90 1.36
CA LEU A 8 9.46 11.94 0.36
C LEU A 8 8.13 12.38 0.97
N PHE A 9 7.79 11.90 2.17
CA PHE A 9 6.55 12.32 2.83
C PHE A 9 6.55 13.80 3.16
N LYS A 10 7.69 14.32 3.61
CA LYS A 10 7.85 15.75 3.84
C LYS A 10 7.70 16.59 2.56
N GLU A 11 8.23 16.07 1.43
CA GLU A 11 8.17 16.74 0.14
C GLU A 11 6.77 16.71 -0.47
N HIS A 12 6.09 15.57 -0.39
CA HIS A 12 4.77 15.35 -1.00
C HIS A 12 3.58 15.60 -0.06
N GLY A 13 3.83 16.08 1.17
CA GLY A 13 2.77 16.38 2.14
C GLY A 13 2.10 15.14 2.71
N GLY A 14 2.82 14.03 2.79
CA GLY A 14 2.37 12.80 3.45
C GLY A 14 2.52 12.90 4.97
N ARG A 15 1.61 12.25 5.69
CA ARG A 15 1.66 12.11 7.15
C ARG A 15 1.64 10.64 7.53
N ILE A 16 2.63 10.21 8.30
CA ILE A 16 2.66 8.85 8.87
C ILE A 16 1.75 8.84 10.10
N PHE A 17 0.81 7.90 10.13
CA PHE A 17 -0.05 7.66 11.29
C PHE A 17 0.50 6.56 12.18
N ASN A 18 0.89 5.46 11.57
CA ASN A 18 1.33 4.31 12.32
C ASN A 18 2.44 3.56 11.59
N THR A 19 3.31 2.94 12.38
CA THR A 19 4.31 2.00 11.91
C THR A 19 4.17 0.73 12.74
N ALA A 20 3.71 -0.35 12.11
CA ALA A 20 3.56 -1.65 12.76
C ALA A 20 4.59 -2.62 12.15
N GLY A 21 5.67 -2.87 12.89
CA GLY A 21 6.77 -3.69 12.37
C GLY A 21 7.41 -3.06 11.13
N ASP A 22 7.28 -3.73 10.01
CA ASP A 22 7.80 -3.35 8.70
C ASP A 22 6.79 -2.54 7.84
N SER A 23 5.57 -2.35 8.33
CA SER A 23 4.50 -1.66 7.59
C SER A 23 4.35 -0.21 8.03
N VAL A 24 3.96 0.64 7.08
CA VAL A 24 3.70 2.06 7.32
C VAL A 24 2.32 2.41 6.80
N LEU A 25 1.48 2.99 7.68
CA LEU A 25 0.23 3.63 7.31
C LEU A 25 0.44 5.13 7.21
N ALA A 26 0.07 5.69 6.08
CA ALA A 26 0.18 7.12 5.83
C ALA A 26 -1.04 7.68 5.11
N GLU A 27 -1.29 8.96 5.33
CA GLU A 27 -2.28 9.73 4.59
C GLU A 27 -1.63 10.80 3.73
N PHE A 28 -2.33 11.18 2.66
CA PHE A 28 -2.00 12.31 1.81
C PHE A 28 -3.26 13.13 1.55
N GLN A 29 -3.14 14.44 1.54
CA GLN A 29 -4.26 15.32 1.20
C GLN A 29 -4.55 15.35 -0.30
N SER A 30 -3.67 14.82 -1.13
CA SER A 30 -3.78 14.76 -2.58
C SER A 30 -3.50 13.36 -3.10
N ALA A 31 -4.46 12.79 -3.83
CA ALA A 31 -4.28 11.52 -4.52
C ALA A 31 -3.12 11.55 -5.53
N VAL A 32 -2.93 12.68 -6.22
CA VAL A 32 -1.82 12.88 -7.15
C VAL A 32 -0.48 12.83 -6.42
N SER A 33 -0.36 13.54 -5.29
CA SER A 33 0.85 13.53 -4.47
C SER A 33 1.16 12.14 -3.92
N ALA A 34 0.13 11.40 -3.50
CA ALA A 34 0.29 10.02 -3.01
C ALA A 34 0.86 9.09 -4.08
N VAL A 35 0.33 9.15 -5.31
CA VAL A 35 0.79 8.29 -6.43
C VAL A 35 2.21 8.67 -6.86
N ILE A 36 2.53 9.96 -6.95
CA ILE A 36 3.88 10.42 -7.31
C ILE A 36 4.88 9.99 -6.23
N CYS A 37 4.56 10.22 -4.95
CA CYS A 37 5.39 9.80 -3.82
C CYS A 37 5.66 8.28 -3.85
N ALA A 38 4.62 7.48 -4.07
CA ALA A 38 4.76 6.02 -4.16
C ALA A 38 5.67 5.59 -5.31
N LYS A 39 5.52 6.21 -6.50
CA LYS A 39 6.39 5.94 -7.66
C LYS A 39 7.85 6.29 -7.38
N GLU A 40 8.10 7.47 -6.81
CA GLU A 40 9.45 7.92 -6.49
C GLU A 40 10.08 7.06 -5.40
N PHE A 41 9.31 6.65 -4.39
CA PHE A 41 9.77 5.74 -3.36
C PHE A 41 10.26 4.42 -3.96
N GLN A 42 9.46 3.78 -4.82
CA GLN A 42 9.86 2.52 -5.47
C GLN A 42 11.12 2.69 -6.31
N LYS A 43 11.24 3.80 -7.04
CA LYS A 43 12.44 4.12 -7.81
C LYS A 43 13.68 4.24 -6.91
N LEU A 44 13.60 5.01 -5.83
CA LEU A 44 14.72 5.23 -4.91
C LEU A 44 15.12 3.95 -4.14
N VAL A 45 14.15 3.09 -3.84
CA VAL A 45 14.43 1.76 -3.25
C VAL A 45 15.20 0.89 -4.25
N ARG A 46 14.81 0.86 -5.51
CA ARG A 46 15.56 0.12 -6.56
C ARG A 46 16.98 0.66 -6.73
N GLU A 47 17.15 1.98 -6.80
CA GLU A 47 18.47 2.61 -6.89
C GLU A 47 19.35 2.25 -5.67
N ARG A 48 18.76 2.21 -4.47
CA ARG A 48 19.45 1.73 -3.27
C ARG A 48 19.84 0.25 -3.40
N ASN A 49 18.91 -0.59 -3.84
CA ASN A 49 19.13 -2.03 -3.96
C ASN A 49 20.25 -2.36 -4.96
N ALA A 50 20.43 -1.58 -6.01
CA ALA A 50 21.53 -1.74 -6.95
C ALA A 50 22.93 -1.56 -6.32
N ASN A 51 23.00 -0.95 -5.13
CA ASN A 51 24.25 -0.65 -4.42
C ASN A 51 24.45 -1.49 -3.14
N VAL A 52 23.62 -2.49 -2.90
CA VAL A 52 23.73 -3.40 -1.75
C VAL A 52 23.76 -4.86 -2.20
N SER A 53 24.18 -5.77 -1.31
CA SER A 53 24.10 -7.21 -1.58
C SER A 53 22.64 -7.68 -1.66
N GLU A 54 22.38 -8.78 -2.36
CA GLU A 54 21.06 -9.38 -2.49
C GLU A 54 20.39 -9.62 -1.13
N ASP A 55 21.13 -10.08 -0.13
CA ASP A 55 20.62 -10.32 1.23
C ASP A 55 20.19 -9.04 1.97
N ALA A 56 20.66 -7.86 1.51
CA ALA A 56 20.31 -6.55 2.07
C ALA A 56 19.32 -5.77 1.18
N ALA A 57 18.95 -6.31 0.04
CA ALA A 57 17.92 -5.74 -0.82
C ALA A 57 16.54 -5.82 -0.13
N MET A 58 15.74 -4.78 -0.31
CA MET A 58 14.40 -4.69 0.27
C MET A 58 13.40 -4.38 -0.85
N GLU A 59 12.30 -5.10 -0.86
CA GLU A 59 11.20 -4.85 -1.78
C GLU A 59 9.96 -4.43 -0.99
N PHE A 60 9.26 -3.43 -1.50
CA PHE A 60 8.06 -2.91 -0.88
C PHE A 60 6.86 -3.12 -1.78
N ARG A 61 5.70 -3.37 -1.17
CA ARG A 61 4.40 -3.34 -1.82
C ARG A 61 3.67 -2.09 -1.37
N ILE A 62 2.98 -1.42 -2.27
CA ILE A 62 2.24 -0.21 -1.94
C ILE A 62 0.81 -0.36 -2.41
N GLY A 63 -0.14 -0.13 -1.48
CA GLY A 63 -1.56 -0.05 -1.76
C GLY A 63 -2.07 1.37 -1.55
N LEU A 64 -2.75 1.95 -2.55
CA LEU A 64 -3.32 3.29 -2.48
C LEU A 64 -4.83 3.25 -2.64
N ASN A 65 -5.54 3.85 -1.70
CA ASN A 65 -6.98 4.01 -1.77
C ASN A 65 -7.40 5.43 -1.38
N MET A 66 -8.55 5.86 -1.90
CA MET A 66 -9.21 7.09 -1.49
C MET A 66 -10.59 6.74 -0.94
N GLY A 67 -10.84 7.10 0.31
CA GLY A 67 -12.10 6.81 0.99
C GLY A 67 -12.15 7.50 2.35
N ASP A 68 -13.31 7.44 2.98
CA ASP A 68 -13.50 8.00 4.31
C ASP A 68 -12.69 7.23 5.35
N VAL A 69 -12.08 7.98 6.25
CA VAL A 69 -11.31 7.46 7.37
C VAL A 69 -11.74 8.14 8.66
N ILE A 70 -11.74 7.38 9.74
CA ILE A 70 -11.98 7.88 11.09
C ILE A 70 -10.62 8.05 11.75
N VAL A 71 -10.37 9.26 12.27
CA VAL A 71 -9.16 9.57 13.01
C VAL A 71 -9.45 9.51 14.51
N GLU A 72 -8.82 8.58 15.20
CA GLU A 72 -8.89 8.48 16.66
C GLU A 72 -7.47 8.50 17.25
N GLY A 73 -7.13 9.64 17.87
CA GLY A 73 -5.78 9.87 18.37
C GLY A 73 -4.73 9.84 17.24
N GLU A 74 -3.80 8.92 17.34
CA GLU A 74 -2.75 8.70 16.32
C GLU A 74 -3.09 7.55 15.35
N ASN A 75 -4.32 7.06 15.34
CA ASN A 75 -4.72 5.94 14.51
C ASN A 75 -5.76 6.34 13.46
N LEU A 76 -5.71 5.65 12.32
CA LEU A 76 -6.71 5.72 11.24
C LEU A 76 -7.49 4.41 11.19
N TYR A 77 -8.82 4.53 11.17
CA TYR A 77 -9.73 3.41 11.02
C TYR A 77 -10.69 3.64 9.85
N GLY A 78 -11.30 2.58 9.38
CA GLY A 78 -12.36 2.62 8.40
C GLY A 78 -12.13 1.71 7.19
N GLU A 79 -13.18 1.59 6.39
CA GLU A 79 -13.14 0.75 5.19
C GLU A 79 -12.07 1.22 4.19
N GLY A 80 -11.83 2.53 4.12
CA GLY A 80 -10.77 3.10 3.27
C GLY A 80 -9.38 2.54 3.59
N VAL A 81 -9.09 2.37 4.88
CA VAL A 81 -7.84 1.79 5.40
C VAL A 81 -7.74 0.31 5.04
N ASN A 82 -8.82 -0.46 5.24
CA ASN A 82 -8.88 -1.88 4.92
C ASN A 82 -8.72 -2.14 3.42
N VAL A 83 -9.30 -1.30 2.57
CA VAL A 83 -9.14 -1.39 1.11
C VAL A 83 -7.70 -1.12 0.71
N ALA A 84 -7.04 -0.11 1.29
CA ALA A 84 -5.63 0.17 1.02
C ALA A 84 -4.72 -1.02 1.37
N ALA A 85 -4.93 -1.66 2.54
CA ALA A 85 -4.19 -2.86 2.94
C ALA A 85 -4.40 -4.03 1.96
N ARG A 86 -5.61 -4.18 1.43
CA ARG A 86 -5.91 -5.23 0.43
C ARG A 86 -5.22 -4.96 -0.90
N LEU A 87 -5.19 -3.70 -1.33
CA LEU A 87 -4.48 -3.29 -2.55
C LEU A 87 -2.97 -3.49 -2.40
N GLU A 88 -2.43 -3.22 -1.19
CA GLU A 88 -1.04 -3.55 -0.87
C GLU A 88 -0.77 -5.05 -1.05
N ALA A 89 -1.60 -5.91 -0.45
CA ALA A 89 -1.46 -7.35 -0.56
C ALA A 89 -1.60 -7.86 -2.02
N LEU A 90 -2.37 -7.17 -2.85
CA LEU A 90 -2.48 -7.43 -4.30
C LEU A 90 -1.29 -6.92 -5.09
N SER A 91 -0.55 -5.92 -4.57
CA SER A 91 0.60 -5.35 -5.26
C SER A 91 1.71 -6.38 -5.43
N GLN A 92 2.40 -6.34 -6.57
CA GLN A 92 3.63 -7.12 -6.72
C GLN A 92 4.79 -6.43 -5.96
N PRO A 93 5.82 -7.19 -5.55
CA PRO A 93 7.01 -6.61 -4.94
C PRO A 93 7.60 -5.51 -5.84
N GLY A 94 7.98 -4.38 -5.28
CA GLY A 94 8.44 -3.20 -6.03
C GLY A 94 7.32 -2.44 -6.76
N GLY A 95 6.05 -2.86 -6.63
CA GLY A 95 4.92 -2.29 -7.34
C GLY A 95 4.05 -1.34 -6.51
N VAL A 96 3.08 -0.72 -7.19
CA VAL A 96 2.06 0.16 -6.60
C VAL A 96 0.70 -0.26 -7.16
N CYS A 97 -0.19 -0.72 -6.30
CA CYS A 97 -1.57 -1.07 -6.64
C CYS A 97 -2.53 -0.01 -6.09
N LEU A 98 -3.53 0.37 -6.86
CA LEU A 98 -4.43 1.45 -6.50
C LEU A 98 -5.89 1.15 -6.84
N SER A 99 -6.80 1.78 -6.11
CA SER A 99 -8.24 1.66 -6.36
C SER A 99 -8.68 2.50 -7.57
N LYS A 100 -9.86 2.15 -8.10
CA LYS A 100 -10.51 2.94 -9.15
C LYS A 100 -10.73 4.39 -8.73
N SER A 101 -11.04 4.66 -7.47
CA SER A 101 -11.24 6.03 -6.96
C SER A 101 -9.98 6.89 -7.09
N ILE A 102 -8.81 6.32 -6.81
CA ILE A 102 -7.52 6.99 -7.06
C ILE A 102 -7.31 7.22 -8.56
N LEU A 103 -7.52 6.18 -9.38
CA LEU A 103 -7.34 6.28 -10.83
C LEU A 103 -8.17 7.42 -11.44
N ASP A 104 -9.46 7.47 -11.12
CA ASP A 104 -10.40 8.48 -11.66
C ASP A 104 -9.93 9.92 -11.32
N PHE A 105 -9.24 10.10 -10.21
CA PHE A 105 -8.71 11.39 -9.77
C PHE A 105 -7.39 11.77 -10.43
N VAL A 106 -6.52 10.78 -10.66
CA VAL A 106 -5.14 10.96 -11.10
C VAL A 106 -4.99 10.93 -12.60
N ASN A 107 -5.77 10.10 -13.30
CA ASN A 107 -5.63 9.84 -14.74
C ASN A 107 -5.77 11.09 -15.63
N LYS A 108 -6.55 12.07 -15.20
CA LYS A 108 -6.73 13.34 -15.92
C LYS A 108 -5.68 14.41 -15.59
N LYS A 109 -4.86 14.16 -14.59
CA LYS A 109 -3.92 15.14 -14.02
C LYS A 109 -2.47 14.77 -14.20
N THR A 110 -2.20 13.56 -14.69
CA THR A 110 -0.85 13.03 -14.87
C THR A 110 -0.76 12.24 -16.17
N GLU A 111 0.45 12.09 -16.69
CA GLU A 111 0.75 11.23 -17.85
C GLU A 111 1.12 9.79 -17.42
N LEU A 112 0.74 9.40 -16.21
CA LEU A 112 1.01 8.07 -15.68
C LEU A 112 0.15 7.02 -16.40
N VAL A 113 0.71 5.87 -16.65
CA VAL A 113 0.03 4.74 -17.29
C VAL A 113 -0.37 3.74 -16.21
N PHE A 114 -1.56 3.17 -16.34
CA PHE A 114 -2.11 2.22 -15.38
C PHE A 114 -2.55 0.94 -16.11
N ASN A 115 -2.29 -0.20 -15.50
CA ASN A 115 -2.75 -1.52 -15.97
C ASN A 115 -3.98 -1.92 -15.17
N ASN A 116 -5.07 -2.21 -15.88
CA ASN A 116 -6.31 -2.65 -15.24
C ASN A 116 -6.17 -4.11 -14.81
N LEU A 117 -6.39 -4.39 -13.53
CA LEU A 117 -6.43 -5.73 -12.94
C LEU A 117 -7.86 -6.28 -12.81
N GLY A 118 -8.86 -5.47 -13.13
CA GLY A 118 -10.27 -5.85 -13.00
C GLY A 118 -10.78 -5.83 -11.55
N GLU A 119 -11.91 -6.49 -11.36
CA GLU A 119 -12.50 -6.68 -10.04
C GLU A 119 -11.79 -7.80 -9.31
N GLN A 120 -11.25 -7.47 -8.15
CA GLN A 120 -10.54 -8.39 -7.28
C GLN A 120 -11.38 -8.68 -6.04
N LYS A 121 -11.67 -9.96 -5.80
CA LYS A 121 -12.30 -10.42 -4.56
C LYS A 121 -11.24 -10.55 -3.49
N VAL A 122 -11.33 -9.69 -2.47
CA VAL A 122 -10.40 -9.73 -1.33
C VAL A 122 -11.19 -9.87 -0.05
N LYS A 123 -11.18 -11.08 0.51
CA LYS A 123 -12.06 -11.49 1.62
C LYS A 123 -13.54 -11.24 1.26
N ASN A 124 -14.22 -10.36 1.97
CA ASN A 124 -15.65 -10.08 1.79
C ASN A 124 -15.95 -8.82 0.96
N THR A 125 -14.94 -8.19 0.36
CA THR A 125 -15.11 -6.95 -0.43
C THR A 125 -14.59 -7.16 -1.84
N THR A 126 -15.28 -6.59 -2.82
CA THR A 126 -14.81 -6.51 -4.21
C THR A 126 -14.20 -5.13 -4.45
N VAL A 127 -12.96 -5.09 -4.94
CA VAL A 127 -12.23 -3.86 -5.25
C VAL A 127 -11.80 -3.90 -6.70
N HIS A 128 -12.10 -2.84 -7.45
CA HIS A 128 -11.56 -2.68 -8.79
C HIS A 128 -10.16 -2.09 -8.69
N ALA A 129 -9.16 -2.90 -9.04
CA ALA A 129 -7.76 -2.63 -8.81
C ALA A 129 -7.00 -2.29 -10.11
N TYR A 130 -5.96 -1.50 -9.97
CA TYR A 130 -5.06 -1.09 -11.05
C TYR A 130 -3.63 -1.09 -10.56
N ASP A 131 -2.68 -1.54 -11.38
CA ASP A 131 -1.26 -1.33 -11.13
C ASP A 131 -0.80 -0.03 -11.79
N LEU A 132 0.04 0.73 -11.10
CA LEU A 132 0.84 1.75 -11.74
C LEU A 132 1.85 1.05 -12.66
N ALA A 133 1.82 1.38 -13.95
CA ALA A 133 2.74 0.77 -14.90
C ALA A 133 4.18 1.22 -14.61
N ASP A 134 5.05 0.26 -14.48
CA ASP A 134 6.49 0.44 -14.28
C ASP A 134 7.24 -0.38 -15.32
N PRO A 135 8.17 0.23 -16.10
CA PRO A 135 8.91 -0.48 -17.14
C PRO A 135 9.79 -1.63 -16.64
N GLU A 136 10.16 -1.60 -15.34
CA GLU A 136 11.00 -2.62 -14.71
C GLU A 136 10.21 -3.79 -14.13
N LEU A 137 8.87 -3.66 -14.11
CA LEU A 137 7.98 -4.70 -13.60
C LEU A 137 7.21 -5.37 -14.74
N GLU A 138 7.03 -6.67 -14.63
CA GLU A 138 6.21 -7.41 -15.59
C GLU A 138 4.74 -6.99 -15.52
N LYS A 139 4.14 -6.79 -16.69
CA LYS A 139 2.71 -6.54 -16.78
C LYS A 139 1.95 -7.79 -16.39
N ARG A 140 1.19 -7.72 -15.30
CA ARG A 140 0.37 -8.85 -14.84
C ARG A 140 -0.81 -9.09 -15.77
N SER A 141 -1.13 -10.37 -16.01
CA SER A 141 -2.38 -10.78 -16.66
C SER A 141 -3.51 -10.82 -15.61
N LEU A 142 -4.74 -10.58 -16.05
CA LEU A 142 -5.94 -10.63 -15.20
C LEU A 142 -6.14 -11.99 -14.50
N GLU A 143 -5.60 -13.06 -15.05
CA GLU A 143 -5.72 -14.41 -14.51
C GLU A 143 -4.81 -14.68 -13.30
N SER A 144 -3.70 -14.00 -13.17
CA SER A 144 -2.74 -14.21 -12.08
C SER A 144 -3.07 -13.42 -10.80
N ALA A 145 -3.89 -12.38 -10.88
CA ALA A 145 -4.25 -11.57 -9.73
C ALA A 145 -5.35 -12.19 -8.83
N GLY A 146 -6.02 -13.25 -9.27
CA GLY A 146 -7.19 -13.84 -8.60
C GLY A 146 -6.96 -15.13 -7.80
N THR A 147 -5.77 -15.73 -7.79
CA THR A 147 -5.61 -17.13 -7.29
C THR A 147 -4.44 -17.39 -6.36
N GLU A 148 -3.64 -16.44 -6.00
CA GLU A 148 -2.63 -16.72 -4.96
C GLU A 148 -3.30 -16.86 -3.60
N LYS A 149 -3.42 -18.12 -3.14
CA LYS A 149 -3.54 -18.44 -1.73
C LYS A 149 -2.38 -17.72 -1.03
N ILE A 150 -2.73 -16.91 -0.04
CA ILE A 150 -1.76 -16.34 0.89
C ILE A 150 -1.16 -17.53 1.66
N GLU A 151 -0.12 -18.15 1.12
CA GLU A 151 0.79 -18.94 1.92
C GLU A 151 1.63 -17.96 2.73
N GLU A 152 1.67 -18.17 4.03
CA GLU A 152 2.53 -17.45 4.98
C GLU A 152 4.02 -17.74 4.68
N ALA A 153 4.53 -17.19 3.60
CA ALA A 153 5.96 -17.16 3.32
C ALA A 153 6.50 -15.78 3.74
N SER A 154 7.68 -15.74 4.28
CA SER A 154 8.43 -14.59 4.80
C SER A 154 8.13 -13.30 4.01
N LYS A 155 7.30 -12.43 4.59
CA LYS A 155 6.81 -11.23 3.95
C LYS A 155 7.94 -10.22 3.77
N PRO A 156 8.18 -9.71 2.56
CA PRO A 156 9.00 -8.52 2.38
C PRO A 156 8.34 -7.32 3.09
N PRO A 157 9.10 -6.33 3.57
CA PRO A 157 8.54 -5.16 4.22
C PRO A 157 7.58 -4.43 3.29
N ALA A 158 6.41 -4.07 3.83
CA ALA A 158 5.32 -3.48 3.07
C ALA A 158 4.94 -2.10 3.61
N ILE A 159 4.58 -1.19 2.70
CA ILE A 159 3.88 0.04 3.05
C ILE A 159 2.39 -0.25 2.90
N ALA A 160 1.72 -0.49 4.02
CA ALA A 160 0.33 -0.89 4.02
C ALA A 160 -0.37 -0.52 5.31
N VAL A 161 -1.69 -0.58 5.23
CA VAL A 161 -2.56 -0.63 6.38
C VAL A 161 -2.68 -2.07 6.84
N LEU A 162 -2.22 -2.39 8.03
CA LEU A 162 -2.44 -3.69 8.65
C LEU A 162 -3.58 -3.63 9.67
N PRO A 163 -4.42 -4.69 9.76
CA PRO A 163 -5.33 -4.82 10.88
C PRO A 163 -4.52 -4.98 12.18
N PHE A 164 -4.91 -4.23 13.19
CA PHE A 164 -4.25 -4.27 14.49
C PHE A 164 -4.44 -5.62 15.16
N LYS A 165 -3.34 -6.19 15.66
CA LYS A 165 -3.37 -7.21 16.69
C LYS A 165 -3.11 -6.50 18.02
N ASN A 166 -4.06 -6.58 18.96
CA ASN A 166 -3.88 -6.00 20.29
C ASN A 166 -2.64 -6.63 20.97
N MET A 167 -1.58 -5.84 21.15
CA MET A 167 -0.35 -6.27 21.82
C MET A 167 -0.26 -5.78 23.28
N SER A 168 -1.28 -5.10 23.80
CA SER A 168 -1.26 -4.53 25.15
C SER A 168 -1.52 -5.56 26.27
N GLY A 169 -2.00 -6.77 25.95
CA GLY A 169 -2.32 -7.79 26.94
C GLY A 169 -3.50 -7.41 27.86
N ASP A 170 -4.27 -6.40 27.49
CA ASP A 170 -5.42 -5.92 28.21
C ASP A 170 -6.68 -6.58 27.64
N GLU A 171 -7.29 -7.49 28.38
CA GLU A 171 -8.44 -8.27 27.96
C GLU A 171 -9.68 -7.39 27.66
N GLU A 172 -9.74 -6.17 28.16
CA GLU A 172 -10.85 -5.25 27.87
C GLU A 172 -10.80 -4.64 26.46
N GLN A 173 -9.67 -4.80 25.73
CA GLN A 173 -9.51 -4.29 24.36
C GLN A 173 -9.60 -5.37 23.27
N GLU A 174 -9.87 -6.62 23.61
CA GLU A 174 -10.15 -7.67 22.62
C GLU A 174 -11.41 -7.39 21.78
N TYR A 175 -12.29 -6.52 22.28
CA TYR A 175 -13.53 -6.13 21.61
C TYR A 175 -13.33 -5.48 20.24
N PHE A 176 -12.14 -4.93 19.96
CA PHE A 176 -11.84 -4.27 18.70
C PHE A 176 -11.19 -5.19 17.65
N ALA A 177 -10.73 -6.37 18.04
CA ALA A 177 -10.08 -7.31 17.13
C ALA A 177 -11.08 -8.21 16.37
N ASP A 178 -12.24 -8.48 16.94
CA ASP A 178 -13.26 -9.39 16.40
C ASP A 178 -14.43 -8.69 15.67
N GLY A 179 -14.44 -7.37 15.63
CA GLY A 179 -15.57 -6.56 15.12
C GLY A 179 -15.39 -5.95 13.74
N ILE A 180 -14.36 -6.37 12.96
CA ILE A 180 -14.12 -5.84 11.60
C ILE A 180 -13.98 -6.98 10.60
#